data_bafe90c297dca252c460c9a37b94dad4
#
_entry.id   bafe90c297dca252c460c9a37b94dad4
#
_cell.length_a   1.000
_cell.length_b   1.000
_cell.length_c   1.000
_cell.angle_alpha   90.00
_cell.angle_beta   90.00
_cell.angle_gamma   90.00
#
_symmetry.space_group_name_H-M   'P 1'
#
loop_
_entity.id
_entity.type
_entity.pdbx_description
1 polymer ?
#
loop_
_entity_poly.entity_id
_entity_poly.type
_entity_poly.pdbx_seq_one_letter_code
_entity_poly.pdbx_strand_id
1 'polypeptide(L)'
;MSDTAEAIAQARKAVEPDKPKHVLRTLGHSIREYKKASILAPVFVAVEGILEILIPTIMASLIDEGITGGSMPATVKFGVILLVCAMVSLGAGFLSGKYAAVAGAGFAKNLRKDQFEKVQGFSFTNIDRFSTGSIVTRLTTDVTNLQNAYMMIIRLGVRAPIMVVVAWLFSFRISPSISMVFLACIPILAIGLCGLVVLVHPVFERVFHTYDALNNVVDENLQGIRVVKSYNRESFEVSKFGRISQRIFKDFTKAERIMSFNN
;
A
#
# COMPACT_ATOMS: atom_id res chain seq x y z
N MET A 1 -6.00 -21.73 40.08
CA MET A 1 -6.15 -21.59 38.60
C MET A 1 -6.41 -20.14 38.16
N SER A 2 -6.97 -19.28 39.00
CA SER A 2 -7.19 -17.83 38.68
C SER A 2 -5.88 -17.02 38.67
N ASP A 3 -4.99 -17.24 39.65
CA ASP A 3 -3.74 -16.49 39.78
C ASP A 3 -2.75 -16.74 38.63
N THR A 4 -2.73 -17.92 38.04
CA THR A 4 -1.88 -18.26 36.88
C THR A 4 -2.40 -17.59 35.62
N ALA A 5 -3.70 -17.43 35.44
CA ALA A 5 -4.29 -16.73 34.30
C ALA A 5 -4.06 -15.20 34.40
N GLU A 6 -4.12 -14.62 35.58
CA GLU A 6 -3.80 -13.21 35.81
C GLU A 6 -2.31 -12.93 35.65
N ALA A 7 -1.43 -13.80 36.12
CA ALA A 7 0.00 -13.70 35.91
C ALA A 7 0.39 -13.78 34.43
N ILE A 8 -0.25 -14.66 33.66
CA ILE A 8 -0.07 -14.76 32.20
C ILE A 8 -0.63 -13.53 31.49
N ALA A 9 -1.78 -12.99 31.93
CA ALA A 9 -2.36 -11.77 31.37
C ALA A 9 -1.51 -10.53 31.69
N GLN A 10 -0.94 -10.44 32.89
CA GLN A 10 0.00 -9.37 33.27
C GLN A 10 1.34 -9.50 32.53
N ALA A 11 1.88 -10.71 32.36
CA ALA A 11 3.06 -10.97 31.55
C ALA A 11 2.81 -10.62 30.05
N ARG A 12 1.62 -10.89 29.52
CA ARG A 12 1.23 -10.51 28.18
C ARG A 12 1.09 -8.99 28.00
N LYS A 13 0.54 -8.26 28.98
CA LYS A 13 0.49 -6.79 28.99
C LYS A 13 1.88 -6.15 29.13
N ALA A 14 2.78 -6.77 29.88
CA ALA A 14 4.17 -6.31 29.99
C ALA A 14 5.02 -6.56 28.74
N VAL A 15 4.52 -7.43 27.84
CA VAL A 15 5.17 -7.81 26.56
C VAL A 15 4.61 -7.04 25.37
N GLU A 16 3.45 -6.36 25.50
CA GLU A 16 3.01 -5.45 24.43
C GLU A 16 3.98 -4.28 24.34
N PRO A 17 4.72 -4.15 23.21
CA PRO A 17 5.59 -3.00 23.03
C PRO A 17 4.69 -1.76 23.02
N ASP A 18 5.02 -0.78 23.86
CA ASP A 18 4.38 0.53 23.91
C ASP A 18 4.30 1.06 22.46
N LYS A 19 3.09 1.09 21.91
CA LYS A 19 2.87 1.52 20.50
C LYS A 19 3.33 2.97 20.44
N PRO A 20 4.40 3.30 19.74
CA PRO A 20 4.92 4.67 19.75
C PRO A 20 3.83 5.60 19.25
N LYS A 21 3.41 6.56 20.10
CA LYS A 21 2.31 7.51 19.80
C LYS A 21 2.53 8.35 18.54
N HIS A 22 3.74 8.26 17.93
CA HIS A 22 4.15 9.07 16.79
C HIS A 22 4.96 8.27 15.74
N VAL A 23 4.49 7.08 15.36
CA VAL A 23 5.18 6.21 14.34
C VAL A 23 5.52 6.98 13.07
N LEU A 24 4.56 7.70 12.51
CA LEU A 24 4.74 8.46 11.27
C LEU A 24 5.81 9.56 11.40
N ARG A 25 5.88 10.21 12.55
CA ARG A 25 6.91 11.24 12.82
C ARG A 25 8.30 10.62 12.91
N THR A 26 8.42 9.47 13.57
CA THR A 26 9.69 8.74 13.70
C THR A 26 10.17 8.24 12.34
N LEU A 27 9.29 7.67 11.54
CA LEU A 27 9.61 7.24 10.17
C LEU A 27 9.96 8.43 9.28
N GLY A 28 9.24 9.55 9.38
CA GLY A 28 9.55 10.78 8.64
C GLY A 28 10.94 11.35 8.94
N HIS A 29 11.48 11.10 10.13
CA HIS A 29 12.84 11.53 10.47
C HIS A 29 13.91 10.80 9.65
N SER A 30 13.66 9.57 9.21
CA SER A 30 14.61 8.78 8.40
C SER A 30 14.72 9.27 6.94
N ILE A 31 13.91 10.26 6.50
CA ILE A 31 14.01 10.85 5.15
C ILE A 31 15.30 11.70 5.00
N ARG A 32 15.71 12.43 6.03
CA ARG A 32 16.98 13.22 6.13
C ARG A 32 17.38 13.92 4.83
N GLU A 33 18.51 13.52 4.22
CA GLU A 33 19.09 14.11 3.00
C GLU A 33 18.23 13.91 1.74
N TYR A 34 17.28 12.96 1.75
CA TYR A 34 16.44 12.62 0.59
C TYR A 34 15.15 13.44 0.49
N LYS A 35 14.99 14.51 1.30
CA LYS A 35 13.83 15.42 1.26
C LYS A 35 13.57 15.99 -0.13
N LYS A 36 14.62 16.39 -0.86
CA LYS A 36 14.49 16.92 -2.22
C LYS A 36 13.85 15.90 -3.18
N ALA A 37 14.32 14.65 -3.14
CA ALA A 37 13.77 13.58 -3.97
C ALA A 37 12.32 13.25 -3.56
N SER A 38 12.02 13.26 -2.26
CA SER A 38 10.68 13.03 -1.71
C SER A 38 9.67 14.10 -2.07
N ILE A 39 10.10 15.33 -2.38
CA ILE A 39 9.24 16.43 -2.85
C ILE A 39 9.15 16.46 -4.37
N LEU A 40 10.27 16.21 -5.07
CA LEU A 40 10.29 16.25 -6.54
C LEU A 40 9.45 15.12 -7.16
N ALA A 41 9.43 13.92 -6.55
CA ALA A 41 8.62 12.82 -7.06
C ALA A 41 7.12 13.18 -7.14
N PRO A 42 6.46 13.66 -6.07
CA PRO A 42 5.08 14.15 -6.12
C PRO A 42 4.85 15.30 -7.10
N VAL A 43 5.80 16.24 -7.21
CA VAL A 43 5.68 17.37 -8.15
C VAL A 43 5.61 16.87 -9.59
N PHE A 44 6.48 15.93 -9.98
CA PHE A 44 6.42 15.35 -11.32
C PHE A 44 5.17 14.49 -11.54
N VAL A 45 4.68 13.77 -10.53
CA VAL A 45 3.37 13.08 -10.58
C VAL A 45 2.23 14.08 -10.82
N ALA A 46 2.28 15.24 -10.17
CA ALA A 46 1.26 16.27 -10.35
C ALA A 46 1.28 16.83 -11.78
N VAL A 47 2.46 17.09 -12.33
CA VAL A 47 2.60 17.55 -13.73
C VAL A 47 2.08 16.50 -14.71
N GLU A 48 2.47 15.23 -14.53
CA GLU A 48 1.96 14.11 -15.32
C GLU A 48 0.43 14.03 -15.28
N GLY A 49 -0.17 14.07 -14.08
CA GLY A 49 -1.62 13.98 -13.89
C GLY A 49 -2.39 15.17 -14.49
N ILE A 50 -1.85 16.39 -14.42
CA ILE A 50 -2.46 17.57 -15.06
C ILE A 50 -2.46 17.40 -16.59
N LEU A 51 -1.35 16.96 -17.18
CA LEU A 51 -1.25 16.73 -18.62
C LEU A 51 -2.20 15.61 -19.08
N GLU A 52 -2.38 14.57 -18.28
CA GLU A 52 -3.30 13.46 -18.56
C GLU A 52 -4.76 13.93 -18.69
N ILE A 53 -5.16 14.95 -17.94
CA ILE A 53 -6.49 15.57 -18.02
C ILE A 53 -6.57 16.60 -19.18
N LEU A 54 -5.46 17.27 -19.50
CA LEU A 54 -5.38 18.24 -20.60
C LEU A 54 -5.45 17.58 -21.98
N ILE A 55 -4.85 16.40 -22.15
CA ILE A 55 -4.77 15.71 -23.45
C ILE A 55 -6.17 15.46 -24.05
N PRO A 56 -7.19 14.92 -23.36
CA PRO A 56 -8.53 14.76 -23.89
C PRO A 56 -9.19 16.09 -24.28
N THR A 57 -8.93 17.17 -23.55
CA THR A 57 -9.47 18.51 -23.84
C THR A 57 -8.89 19.08 -25.14
N ILE A 58 -7.58 18.95 -25.33
CA ILE A 58 -6.90 19.36 -26.57
C ILE A 58 -7.34 18.49 -27.74
N MET A 59 -7.57 17.17 -27.50
CA MET A 59 -8.10 16.26 -28.50
C MET A 59 -9.50 16.67 -28.99
N ALA A 60 -10.38 17.11 -28.08
CA ALA A 60 -11.68 17.64 -28.44
C ALA A 60 -11.54 18.86 -29.36
N SER A 61 -10.66 19.84 -29.02
CA SER A 61 -10.40 20.99 -29.87
C SER A 61 -9.82 20.60 -31.25
N LEU A 62 -8.99 19.58 -31.31
CA LEU A 62 -8.46 19.05 -32.58
C LEU A 62 -9.60 18.49 -33.45
N ILE A 63 -10.55 17.79 -32.86
CA ILE A 63 -11.70 17.22 -33.59
C ILE A 63 -12.63 18.34 -34.07
N ASP A 64 -13.00 19.27 -33.18
CA ASP A 64 -13.98 20.31 -33.46
C ASP A 64 -13.46 21.34 -34.47
N GLU A 65 -12.29 21.92 -34.22
CA GLU A 65 -11.73 22.99 -35.04
C GLU A 65 -10.91 22.44 -36.23
N GLY A 66 -10.21 21.34 -36.04
CA GLY A 66 -9.35 20.75 -37.05
C GLY A 66 -10.09 19.90 -38.07
N ILE A 67 -10.72 18.82 -37.57
CA ILE A 67 -11.33 17.79 -38.44
C ILE A 67 -12.70 18.25 -38.91
N THR A 68 -13.60 18.59 -37.99
CA THR A 68 -14.99 19.02 -38.31
C THR A 68 -15.01 20.39 -38.99
N GLY A 69 -14.15 21.31 -38.54
CA GLY A 69 -13.97 22.64 -39.15
C GLY A 69 -13.19 22.63 -40.48
N GLY A 70 -12.65 21.45 -40.91
CA GLY A 70 -11.92 21.29 -42.17
C GLY A 70 -10.63 22.11 -42.29
N SER A 71 -10.07 22.56 -41.15
CA SER A 71 -8.88 23.42 -41.09
C SER A 71 -7.62 22.62 -40.89
N MET A 72 -6.87 22.37 -41.99
CA MET A 72 -5.57 21.69 -41.93
C MET A 72 -4.55 22.40 -41.00
N PRO A 73 -4.45 23.73 -40.99
CA PRO A 73 -3.56 24.43 -40.06
C PRO A 73 -3.93 24.18 -38.58
N ALA A 74 -5.22 24.15 -38.23
CA ALA A 74 -5.69 23.84 -36.89
C ALA A 74 -5.35 22.38 -36.49
N THR A 75 -5.57 21.44 -37.40
CA THR A 75 -5.23 20.03 -37.21
C THR A 75 -3.74 19.85 -36.87
N VAL A 76 -2.88 20.45 -37.67
CA VAL A 76 -1.43 20.37 -37.46
C VAL A 76 -1.04 21.04 -36.13
N LYS A 77 -1.58 22.23 -35.84
CA LYS A 77 -1.33 22.94 -34.58
C LYS A 77 -1.66 22.08 -33.33
N PHE A 78 -2.89 21.59 -33.25
CA PHE A 78 -3.30 20.78 -32.12
C PHE A 78 -2.60 19.41 -32.07
N GLY A 79 -2.28 18.81 -33.23
CA GLY A 79 -1.49 17.59 -33.30
C GLY A 79 -0.09 17.76 -32.73
N VAL A 80 0.59 18.88 -33.05
CA VAL A 80 1.91 19.20 -32.47
C VAL A 80 1.81 19.47 -30.98
N ILE A 81 0.78 20.19 -30.52
CA ILE A 81 0.57 20.43 -29.08
C ILE A 81 0.37 19.10 -28.34
N LEU A 82 -0.45 18.17 -28.86
CA LEU A 82 -0.66 16.85 -28.26
C LEU A 82 0.63 16.05 -28.19
N LEU A 83 1.46 16.10 -29.24
CA LEU A 83 2.76 15.43 -29.26
C LEU A 83 3.68 15.98 -28.16
N VAL A 84 3.76 17.31 -28.03
CA VAL A 84 4.55 17.97 -26.98
C VAL A 84 4.03 17.60 -25.59
N CYS A 85 2.71 17.64 -25.36
CA CYS A 85 2.11 17.23 -24.08
C CYS A 85 2.45 15.78 -23.75
N ALA A 86 2.37 14.87 -24.72
CA ALA A 86 2.71 13.45 -24.52
C ALA A 86 4.19 13.27 -24.16
N MET A 87 5.10 13.98 -24.85
CA MET A 87 6.54 13.93 -24.53
C MET A 87 6.86 14.49 -23.15
N VAL A 88 6.23 15.61 -22.76
CA VAL A 88 6.40 16.20 -21.42
C VAL A 88 5.83 15.28 -20.35
N SER A 89 4.66 14.67 -20.59
CA SER A 89 4.04 13.70 -19.68
C SER A 89 4.93 12.46 -19.46
N LEU A 90 5.48 11.90 -20.54
CA LEU A 90 6.43 10.80 -20.50
C LEU A 90 7.68 11.17 -19.68
N GLY A 91 8.24 12.34 -19.93
CA GLY A 91 9.40 12.87 -19.18
C GLY A 91 9.09 13.05 -17.70
N ALA A 92 7.92 13.60 -17.37
CA ALA A 92 7.47 13.78 -16.00
C ALA A 92 7.28 12.44 -15.28
N GLY A 93 6.66 11.45 -15.94
CA GLY A 93 6.50 10.09 -15.40
C GLY A 93 7.85 9.40 -15.13
N PHE A 94 8.80 9.52 -16.07
CA PHE A 94 10.16 8.99 -15.88
C PHE A 94 10.88 9.64 -14.69
N LEU A 95 10.85 10.98 -14.60
CA LEU A 95 11.47 11.72 -13.50
C LEU A 95 10.81 11.41 -12.16
N SER A 96 9.49 11.32 -12.12
CA SER A 96 8.74 10.88 -10.94
C SER A 96 9.21 9.51 -10.46
N GLY A 97 9.30 8.53 -11.36
CA GLY A 97 9.79 7.19 -11.05
C GLY A 97 11.22 7.20 -10.49
N LYS A 98 12.12 7.93 -11.15
CA LYS A 98 13.51 8.09 -10.71
C LYS A 98 13.61 8.68 -9.30
N TYR A 99 12.94 9.81 -9.06
CA TYR A 99 13.02 10.47 -7.75
C TYR A 99 12.31 9.66 -6.66
N ALA A 100 11.22 8.96 -6.97
CA ALA A 100 10.58 8.06 -6.03
C ALA A 100 11.49 6.89 -5.64
N ALA A 101 12.20 6.30 -6.59
CA ALA A 101 13.17 5.23 -6.32
C ALA A 101 14.33 5.71 -5.44
N VAL A 102 14.89 6.91 -5.75
CA VAL A 102 15.96 7.51 -4.93
C VAL A 102 15.46 7.83 -3.52
N ALA A 103 14.26 8.41 -3.39
CA ALA A 103 13.66 8.72 -2.09
C ALA A 103 13.39 7.46 -1.27
N GLY A 104 12.82 6.42 -1.89
CA GLY A 104 12.53 5.14 -1.22
C GLY A 104 13.79 4.40 -0.79
N ALA A 105 14.79 4.28 -1.68
CA ALA A 105 16.05 3.63 -1.36
C ALA A 105 16.82 4.41 -0.27
N GLY A 106 16.82 5.75 -0.33
CA GLY A 106 17.43 6.60 0.67
C GLY A 106 16.75 6.49 2.04
N PHE A 107 15.43 6.49 2.06
CA PHE A 107 14.65 6.24 3.28
C PHE A 107 15.00 4.87 3.91
N ALA A 108 15.03 3.81 3.10
CA ALA A 108 15.37 2.47 3.57
C ALA A 108 16.80 2.36 4.08
N LYS A 109 17.77 3.01 3.41
CA LYS A 109 19.17 3.11 3.86
C LYS A 109 19.25 3.70 5.26
N ASN A 110 18.61 4.86 5.47
CA ASN A 110 18.64 5.55 6.76
C ASN A 110 17.92 4.75 7.84
N LEU A 111 16.78 4.14 7.50
CA LEU A 111 16.01 3.32 8.43
C LEU A 111 16.80 2.07 8.88
N ARG A 112 17.49 1.39 7.95
CA ARG A 112 18.38 0.26 8.29
C ARG A 112 19.51 0.71 9.22
N LYS A 113 20.12 1.87 8.94
CA LYS A 113 21.16 2.42 9.77
C LYS A 113 20.65 2.70 11.19
N ASP A 114 19.51 3.40 11.31
CA ASP A 114 18.92 3.74 12.61
C ASP A 114 18.53 2.50 13.41
N GLN A 115 17.99 1.48 12.74
CA GLN A 115 17.66 0.18 13.38
C GLN A 115 18.92 -0.56 13.82
N PHE A 116 19.96 -0.60 12.98
CA PHE A 116 21.22 -1.28 13.31
C PHE A 116 21.92 -0.62 14.48
N GLU A 117 22.02 0.72 14.50
CA GLU A 117 22.58 1.47 15.62
C GLU A 117 21.79 1.20 16.93
N LYS A 118 20.46 1.09 16.83
CA LYS A 118 19.63 0.78 18.00
C LYS A 118 19.87 -0.66 18.50
N VAL A 119 20.05 -1.63 17.61
CA VAL A 119 20.38 -3.03 17.96
C VAL A 119 21.74 -3.11 18.64
N GLN A 120 22.73 -2.35 18.17
CA GLN A 120 24.06 -2.29 18.81
C GLN A 120 24.01 -1.72 20.23
N GLY A 121 23.02 -0.86 20.52
CA GLY A 121 22.79 -0.32 21.86
C GLY A 121 21.95 -1.20 22.79
N PHE A 122 21.54 -2.40 22.37
CA PHE A 122 20.76 -3.30 23.21
C PHE A 122 21.62 -3.89 24.33
N SER A 123 21.03 -3.99 25.53
CA SER A 123 21.62 -4.77 26.63
C SER A 123 21.46 -6.27 26.34
N PHE A 124 22.27 -7.11 27.01
CA PHE A 124 22.19 -8.59 26.89
C PHE A 124 20.76 -9.10 27.15
N THR A 125 20.07 -8.56 28.15
CA THR A 125 18.67 -8.91 28.46
C THR A 125 17.71 -8.58 27.32
N ASN A 126 17.99 -7.54 26.54
CA ASN A 126 17.16 -7.20 25.37
C ASN A 126 17.45 -8.10 24.18
N ILE A 127 18.72 -8.51 24.00
CA ILE A 127 19.12 -9.42 22.92
C ILE A 127 18.49 -10.81 23.12
N ASP A 128 18.49 -11.32 24.34
CA ASP A 128 17.90 -12.63 24.68
C ASP A 128 16.37 -12.66 24.44
N ARG A 129 15.74 -11.49 24.42
CA ARG A 129 14.30 -11.32 24.20
C ARG A 129 13.89 -11.45 22.73
N PHE A 130 14.81 -11.22 21.81
CA PHE A 130 14.56 -11.27 20.36
C PHE A 130 15.38 -12.39 19.73
N SER A 131 14.75 -13.25 18.93
CA SER A 131 15.51 -14.20 18.13
C SER A 131 16.34 -13.47 17.07
N THR A 132 17.55 -13.95 16.82
CA THR A 132 18.43 -13.40 15.77
C THR A 132 17.72 -13.34 14.42
N GLY A 133 16.94 -14.38 14.07
CA GLY A 133 16.14 -14.41 12.85
C GLY A 133 15.11 -13.28 12.77
N SER A 134 14.44 -12.94 13.89
CA SER A 134 13.49 -11.83 13.94
C SER A 134 14.17 -10.47 13.69
N ILE A 135 15.35 -10.25 14.25
CA ILE A 135 16.12 -9.02 14.03
C ILE A 135 16.55 -8.91 12.55
N VAL A 136 17.03 -10.00 11.97
CA VAL A 136 17.43 -10.04 10.55
C VAL A 136 16.22 -9.73 9.65
N THR A 137 15.07 -10.36 9.88
CA THR A 137 13.83 -10.10 9.11
C THR A 137 13.42 -8.63 9.17
N ARG A 138 13.50 -7.99 10.35
CA ARG A 138 13.19 -6.55 10.52
C ARG A 138 14.15 -5.65 9.75
N LEU A 139 15.45 -5.97 9.74
CA LEU A 139 16.46 -5.18 9.03
C LEU A 139 16.42 -5.37 7.51
N THR A 140 15.85 -6.46 7.02
CA THR A 140 15.78 -6.81 5.60
C THR A 140 14.37 -6.65 5.04
N THR A 141 13.51 -7.63 5.30
CA THR A 141 12.17 -7.74 4.70
C THR A 141 11.25 -6.59 5.12
N ASP A 142 11.18 -6.28 6.42
CA ASP A 142 10.28 -5.23 6.91
C ASP A 142 10.70 -3.86 6.39
N VAL A 143 11.99 -3.56 6.36
CA VAL A 143 12.48 -2.30 5.78
C VAL A 143 12.21 -2.23 4.28
N THR A 144 12.33 -3.35 3.55
CA THR A 144 12.00 -3.38 2.13
C THR A 144 10.50 -3.15 1.89
N ASN A 145 9.64 -3.73 2.72
CA ASN A 145 8.20 -3.48 2.67
C ASN A 145 7.87 -2.02 2.96
N LEU A 146 8.51 -1.39 3.97
CA LEU A 146 8.36 0.03 4.26
C LEU A 146 8.89 0.92 3.14
N GLN A 147 10.00 0.55 2.48
CA GLN A 147 10.50 1.22 1.29
C GLN A 147 9.46 1.24 0.16
N ASN A 148 8.87 0.08 -0.14
CA ASN A 148 7.86 -0.05 -1.19
C ASN A 148 6.59 0.73 -0.83
N ALA A 149 6.11 0.64 0.41
CA ALA A 149 4.98 1.42 0.90
C ALA A 149 5.25 2.93 0.79
N TYR A 150 6.44 3.39 1.16
CA TYR A 150 6.84 4.79 1.04
C TYR A 150 6.81 5.27 -0.42
N MET A 151 7.39 4.48 -1.35
CA MET A 151 7.34 4.80 -2.79
C MET A 151 5.90 4.85 -3.32
N MET A 152 5.02 3.94 -2.89
CA MET A 152 3.61 3.97 -3.27
C MET A 152 2.90 5.21 -2.73
N ILE A 153 3.14 5.59 -1.48
CA ILE A 153 2.50 6.76 -0.85
C ILE A 153 2.90 8.05 -1.57
N ILE A 154 4.18 8.27 -1.87
CA ILE A 154 4.63 9.50 -2.52
C ILE A 154 4.23 9.60 -4.00
N ARG A 155 3.91 8.49 -4.67
CA ARG A 155 3.39 8.47 -6.04
C ARG A 155 1.87 8.40 -6.08
N LEU A 156 1.30 7.30 -5.61
CA LEU A 156 -0.15 7.04 -5.70
C LEU A 156 -0.96 7.91 -4.73
N GLY A 157 -0.47 8.05 -3.49
CA GLY A 157 -1.13 8.85 -2.46
C GLY A 157 -1.23 10.33 -2.80
N VAL A 158 -0.31 10.85 -3.63
CA VAL A 158 -0.35 12.23 -4.11
C VAL A 158 -1.12 12.35 -5.43
N ARG A 159 -0.97 11.37 -6.34
CA ARG A 159 -1.65 11.37 -7.65
C ARG A 159 -3.18 11.41 -7.49
N ALA A 160 -3.75 10.54 -6.66
CA ALA A 160 -5.19 10.39 -6.55
C ALA A 160 -5.91 11.70 -6.13
N PRO A 161 -5.51 12.41 -5.04
CA PRO A 161 -6.13 13.67 -4.67
C PRO A 161 -5.98 14.77 -5.73
N ILE A 162 -4.80 14.85 -6.36
CA ILE A 162 -4.54 15.85 -7.41
C ILE A 162 -5.44 15.59 -8.62
N MET A 163 -5.56 14.33 -9.06
CA MET A 163 -6.44 13.96 -10.17
C MET A 163 -7.90 14.34 -9.89
N VAL A 164 -8.40 14.08 -8.68
CA VAL A 164 -9.76 14.44 -8.29
C VAL A 164 -9.97 15.96 -8.34
N VAL A 165 -9.04 16.73 -7.77
CA VAL A 165 -9.14 18.20 -7.73
C VAL A 165 -9.05 18.79 -9.13
N VAL A 166 -8.07 18.37 -9.92
CA VAL A 166 -7.86 18.89 -11.28
C VAL A 166 -9.01 18.51 -12.20
N ALA A 167 -9.49 17.25 -12.16
CA ALA A 167 -10.62 16.81 -12.94
C ALA A 167 -11.90 17.59 -12.58
N TRP A 168 -12.13 17.85 -11.30
CA TRP A 168 -13.27 18.67 -10.86
C TRP A 168 -13.16 20.12 -11.34
N LEU A 169 -11.97 20.75 -11.26
CA LEU A 169 -11.76 22.11 -11.75
C LEU A 169 -11.97 22.22 -13.27
N PHE A 170 -11.51 21.24 -14.04
CA PHE A 170 -11.75 21.18 -15.48
C PHE A 170 -13.22 20.97 -15.80
N SER A 171 -13.89 20.05 -15.13
CA SER A 171 -15.34 19.83 -15.27
C SER A 171 -16.12 21.11 -14.98
N PHE A 172 -15.73 21.85 -13.94
CA PHE A 172 -16.36 23.13 -13.57
C PHE A 172 -16.23 24.19 -14.65
N ARG A 173 -15.10 24.23 -15.35
CA ARG A 173 -14.86 25.13 -16.50
C ARG A 173 -15.74 24.80 -17.70
N ILE A 174 -16.03 23.53 -17.94
CA ILE A 174 -16.84 23.06 -19.08
C ILE A 174 -18.32 23.23 -18.78
N SER A 175 -18.79 22.75 -17.63
CA SER A 175 -20.18 22.86 -17.20
C SER A 175 -20.30 22.84 -15.67
N PRO A 176 -20.61 24.01 -15.05
CA PRO A 176 -20.80 24.11 -13.60
C PRO A 176 -21.89 23.18 -13.07
N SER A 177 -22.99 23.01 -13.80
CA SER A 177 -24.11 22.15 -13.39
C SER A 177 -23.70 20.67 -13.28
N ILE A 178 -22.95 20.17 -14.25
CA ILE A 178 -22.46 18.78 -14.25
C ILE A 178 -21.40 18.60 -13.16
N SER A 179 -20.54 19.61 -12.98
CA SER A 179 -19.48 19.58 -11.96
C SER A 179 -20.03 19.47 -10.53
N MET A 180 -21.19 20.09 -10.24
CA MET A 180 -21.87 19.96 -8.95
C MET A 180 -22.36 18.53 -8.69
N VAL A 181 -22.81 17.83 -9.72
CA VAL A 181 -23.19 16.41 -9.60
C VAL A 181 -21.99 15.57 -9.22
N PHE A 182 -20.83 15.77 -9.89
CA PHE A 182 -19.58 15.08 -9.53
C PHE A 182 -19.14 15.38 -8.09
N LEU A 183 -19.24 16.64 -7.65
CA LEU A 183 -18.92 17.04 -6.28
C LEU A 183 -19.80 16.33 -5.24
N ALA A 184 -21.07 16.09 -5.55
CA ALA A 184 -21.97 15.32 -4.69
C ALA A 184 -21.66 13.80 -4.71
N CYS A 185 -21.22 13.26 -5.86
CA CYS A 185 -20.86 11.84 -5.99
C CYS A 185 -19.59 11.47 -5.23
N ILE A 186 -18.59 12.39 -5.15
CA ILE A 186 -17.31 12.12 -4.48
C ILE A 186 -17.49 11.65 -3.02
N PRO A 187 -18.22 12.38 -2.13
CA PRO A 187 -18.42 11.94 -0.76
C PRO A 187 -19.25 10.66 -0.67
N ILE A 188 -20.20 10.43 -1.56
CA ILE A 188 -21.00 9.19 -1.60
C ILE A 188 -20.08 7.99 -1.87
N LEU A 189 -19.22 8.11 -2.89
CA LEU A 189 -18.24 7.08 -3.22
C LEU A 189 -17.22 6.89 -2.09
N ALA A 190 -16.73 7.97 -1.48
CA ALA A 190 -15.82 7.90 -0.35
C ALA A 190 -16.43 7.15 0.85
N ILE A 191 -17.68 7.45 1.19
CA ILE A 191 -18.41 6.77 2.27
C ILE A 191 -18.60 5.28 1.90
N GLY A 192 -18.97 4.98 0.65
CA GLY A 192 -19.13 3.61 0.16
C GLY A 192 -17.82 2.81 0.28
N LEU A 193 -16.71 3.38 -0.19
CA LEU A 193 -15.38 2.74 -0.10
C LEU A 193 -14.91 2.57 1.34
N CYS A 194 -15.06 3.59 2.19
CA CYS A 194 -14.74 3.47 3.61
C CYS A 194 -15.59 2.40 4.29
N GLY A 195 -16.88 2.36 4.00
CA GLY A 195 -17.79 1.32 4.49
C GLY A 195 -17.36 -0.08 4.07
N LEU A 196 -16.95 -0.24 2.82
CA LEU A 196 -16.45 -1.51 2.29
C LEU A 196 -15.15 -1.94 3.02
N VAL A 197 -14.20 -1.04 3.22
CA VAL A 197 -12.96 -1.32 3.97
C VAL A 197 -13.28 -1.78 5.39
N VAL A 198 -14.18 -1.09 6.10
CA VAL A 198 -14.59 -1.44 7.46
C VAL A 198 -15.26 -2.81 7.51
N LEU A 199 -16.06 -3.16 6.51
CA LEU A 199 -16.73 -4.47 6.41
C LEU A 199 -15.76 -5.63 6.08
N VAL A 200 -14.76 -5.36 5.26
CA VAL A 200 -13.81 -6.39 4.78
C VAL A 200 -12.68 -6.62 5.78
N HIS A 201 -12.22 -5.59 6.46
CA HIS A 201 -11.10 -5.65 7.41
C HIS A 201 -11.22 -6.80 8.44
N PRO A 202 -12.33 -7.00 9.17
CA PRO A 202 -12.44 -8.08 10.15
C PRO A 202 -12.46 -9.48 9.52
N VAL A 203 -12.80 -9.59 8.24
CA VAL A 203 -12.74 -10.87 7.51
C VAL A 203 -11.28 -11.21 7.21
N PHE A 204 -10.49 -10.25 6.74
CA PHE A 204 -9.06 -10.45 6.52
C PHE A 204 -8.29 -10.73 7.82
N GLU A 205 -8.58 -10.02 8.92
CA GLU A 205 -7.98 -10.34 10.22
C GLU A 205 -8.20 -11.82 10.60
N ARG A 206 -9.42 -12.31 10.42
CA ARG A 206 -9.76 -13.71 10.68
C ARG A 206 -9.00 -14.68 9.78
N VAL A 207 -8.84 -14.34 8.51
CA VAL A 207 -8.02 -15.10 7.55
C VAL A 207 -6.57 -15.17 8.03
N PHE A 208 -5.96 -14.06 8.41
CA PHE A 208 -4.57 -14.02 8.90
C PHE A 208 -4.39 -14.87 10.17
N HIS A 209 -5.29 -14.77 11.14
CA HIS A 209 -5.26 -15.64 12.33
C HIS A 209 -5.39 -17.14 11.98
N THR A 210 -6.16 -17.47 10.93
CA THR A 210 -6.29 -18.86 10.49
C THR A 210 -5.01 -19.32 9.76
N TYR A 211 -4.30 -18.43 9.05
CA TYR A 211 -2.98 -18.72 8.50
C TYR A 211 -1.93 -18.98 9.58
N ASP A 212 -1.95 -18.19 10.67
CA ASP A 212 -1.05 -18.44 11.81
C ASP A 212 -1.29 -19.81 12.41
N ALA A 213 -2.57 -20.22 12.57
CA ALA A 213 -2.93 -21.56 13.02
C ALA A 213 -2.45 -22.66 12.03
N LEU A 214 -2.52 -22.41 10.73
CA LEU A 214 -2.01 -23.32 9.70
C LEU A 214 -0.49 -23.50 9.82
N ASN A 215 0.25 -22.39 9.92
CA ASN A 215 1.69 -22.41 10.07
C ASN A 215 2.12 -23.18 11.33
N ASN A 216 1.44 -22.95 12.46
CA ASN A 216 1.71 -23.68 13.69
C ASN A 216 1.47 -25.19 13.54
N VAL A 217 0.43 -25.61 12.82
CA VAL A 217 0.15 -27.04 12.56
C VAL A 217 1.22 -27.65 11.66
N VAL A 218 1.71 -26.90 10.67
CA VAL A 218 2.81 -27.34 9.79
C VAL A 218 4.09 -27.50 10.59
N ASP A 219 4.46 -26.51 11.40
CA ASP A 219 5.66 -26.56 12.24
C ASP A 219 5.60 -27.71 13.25
N GLU A 220 4.47 -27.89 13.95
CA GLU A 220 4.22 -29.01 14.87
C GLU A 220 4.41 -30.35 14.16
N ASN A 221 3.84 -30.48 12.95
CA ASN A 221 3.88 -31.70 12.16
C ASN A 221 5.31 -32.02 11.67
N LEU A 222 6.05 -30.99 11.19
CA LEU A 222 7.42 -31.17 10.74
C LEU A 222 8.37 -31.55 11.87
N GLN A 223 8.20 -30.92 13.05
CA GLN A 223 8.99 -31.26 14.24
C GLN A 223 8.64 -32.66 14.77
N GLY A 224 7.36 -33.03 14.75
CA GLY A 224 6.85 -34.32 15.22
C GLY A 224 6.77 -35.43 14.17
N ILE A 225 7.30 -35.23 12.95
CA ILE A 225 7.06 -36.13 11.80
C ILE A 225 7.45 -37.60 12.08
N ARG A 226 8.51 -37.83 12.86
CA ARG A 226 8.95 -39.18 13.25
C ARG A 226 7.90 -39.87 14.14
N VAL A 227 7.25 -39.11 15.04
CA VAL A 227 6.18 -39.59 15.93
C VAL A 227 4.93 -39.91 15.11
N VAL A 228 4.51 -39.01 14.22
CA VAL A 228 3.37 -39.22 13.32
C VAL A 228 3.55 -40.50 12.51
N LYS A 229 4.76 -40.71 11.96
CA LYS A 229 5.11 -41.92 11.19
C LYS A 229 5.12 -43.19 12.06
N SER A 230 5.70 -43.13 13.25
CA SER A 230 5.76 -44.29 14.16
C SER A 230 4.39 -44.77 14.61
N TYR A 231 3.42 -43.88 14.72
CA TYR A 231 2.05 -44.21 15.15
C TYR A 231 1.07 -44.33 13.98
N ASN A 232 1.51 -44.28 12.71
CA ASN A 232 0.66 -44.33 11.51
C ASN A 232 -0.53 -43.33 11.57
N ARG A 233 -0.27 -42.10 11.99
CA ARG A 233 -1.29 -41.06 12.17
C ARG A 233 -1.33 -40.02 11.07
N GLU A 234 -0.77 -40.32 9.90
CA GLU A 234 -0.72 -39.38 8.75
C GLU A 234 -2.13 -38.94 8.31
N SER A 235 -3.08 -39.86 8.27
CA SER A 235 -4.46 -39.53 7.86
C SER A 235 -5.13 -38.53 8.80
N PHE A 236 -4.84 -38.62 10.10
CA PHE A 236 -5.34 -37.66 11.10
C PHE A 236 -4.75 -36.27 10.87
N GLU A 237 -3.46 -36.17 10.66
CA GLU A 237 -2.78 -34.88 10.41
C GLU A 237 -3.22 -34.26 9.10
N VAL A 238 -3.36 -35.03 8.03
CA VAL A 238 -3.91 -34.56 6.75
C VAL A 238 -5.33 -34.03 6.93
N SER A 239 -6.16 -34.71 7.72
CA SER A 239 -7.53 -34.26 8.03
C SER A 239 -7.53 -32.98 8.87
N LYS A 240 -6.61 -32.84 9.85
CA LYS A 240 -6.43 -31.64 10.68
C LYS A 240 -6.07 -30.44 9.80
N PHE A 241 -5.06 -30.60 8.94
CA PHE A 241 -4.65 -29.59 7.95
C PHE A 241 -5.79 -29.22 6.99
N GLY A 242 -6.46 -30.20 6.41
CA GLY A 242 -7.57 -30.01 5.48
C GLY A 242 -8.72 -29.18 6.07
N ARG A 243 -9.05 -29.37 7.35
CA ARG A 243 -10.07 -28.57 8.04
C ARG A 243 -9.67 -27.10 8.16
N ILE A 244 -8.41 -26.82 8.45
CA ILE A 244 -7.91 -25.44 8.57
C ILE A 244 -7.88 -24.79 7.17
N SER A 245 -7.35 -25.48 6.18
CA SER A 245 -7.33 -25.03 4.78
C SER A 245 -8.75 -24.72 4.27
N GLN A 246 -9.74 -25.56 4.61
CA GLN A 246 -11.14 -25.33 4.23
C GLN A 246 -11.74 -24.08 4.91
N ARG A 247 -11.32 -23.73 6.14
CA ARG A 247 -11.73 -22.47 6.79
C ARG A 247 -11.14 -21.26 6.06
N ILE A 248 -9.85 -21.31 5.73
CA ILE A 248 -9.18 -20.26 4.94
C ILE A 248 -9.93 -20.05 3.63
N PHE A 249 -10.22 -21.13 2.89
CA PHE A 249 -10.96 -21.06 1.64
C PHE A 249 -12.33 -20.38 1.80
N LYS A 250 -13.11 -20.75 2.83
CA LYS A 250 -14.43 -20.15 3.08
C LYS A 250 -14.33 -18.66 3.42
N ASP A 251 -13.40 -18.28 4.29
CA ASP A 251 -13.24 -16.90 4.72
C ASP A 251 -12.69 -16.03 3.57
N PHE A 252 -11.74 -16.57 2.80
CA PHE A 252 -11.22 -15.87 1.61
C PHE A 252 -12.32 -15.68 0.55
N THR A 253 -13.09 -16.73 0.25
CA THR A 253 -14.21 -16.64 -0.69
C THR A 253 -15.25 -15.62 -0.25
N LYS A 254 -15.50 -15.50 1.07
CA LYS A 254 -16.40 -14.48 1.61
C LYS A 254 -15.84 -13.08 1.44
N ALA A 255 -14.55 -12.87 1.69
CA ALA A 255 -13.88 -11.59 1.48
C ALA A 255 -13.94 -11.18 0.00
N GLU A 256 -13.55 -12.08 -0.91
CA GLU A 256 -13.57 -11.84 -2.36
C GLU A 256 -14.98 -11.56 -2.89
N ARG A 257 -16.01 -12.25 -2.37
CA ARG A 257 -17.41 -11.96 -2.74
C ARG A 257 -17.82 -10.55 -2.32
N ILE A 258 -17.42 -10.08 -1.14
CA ILE A 258 -17.69 -8.71 -0.70
C ILE A 258 -16.92 -7.71 -1.58
N MET A 259 -15.68 -8.00 -1.91
CA MET A 259 -14.87 -7.14 -2.79
C MET A 259 -15.37 -7.10 -4.23
N SER A 260 -15.95 -8.19 -4.73
CA SER A 260 -16.51 -8.24 -6.10
C SER A 260 -17.72 -7.33 -6.32
N PHE A 261 -18.38 -6.86 -5.26
CA PHE A 261 -19.41 -5.81 -5.36
C PHE A 261 -18.83 -4.43 -5.70
N ASN A 262 -17.51 -4.27 -5.67
CA ASN A 262 -16.84 -3.01 -6.00
C ASN A 262 -16.34 -2.95 -7.46
N ASN A 263 -16.45 -4.04 -8.21
CA ASN A 263 -16.12 -4.14 -9.63
C ASN A 263 -17.40 -4.12 -10.47
#